data_0df725a9537a4a27e51b9b44a651ea8d
#
_entry.id   0df725a9537a4a27e51b9b44a651ea8d
#
_cell.length_a   1.000
_cell.length_b   1.000
_cell.length_c   1.000
_cell.angle_alpha   90.00
_cell.angle_beta   90.00
_cell.angle_gamma   90.00
#
_symmetry.space_group_name_H-M   'P 1'
#
loop_
_entity.id
_entity.type
_entity.pdbx_description
1 polymer ?
#
loop_
_entity_poly.entity_id
_entity_poly.type
_entity_poly.pdbx_seq_one_letter_code
_entity_poly.pdbx_strand_id
1 'polypeptide(L)'
;MRIFALAFLLCLASVSEAAQMPLSVLPGGAVVFKPIQSLRERKFADLVQQKTDFSCGAAALATILRQAYWLDVDEHQIIEGMLAHADQDLVRTQGFSMLDMKRYVESIGMRARGYDWSADSKLVQLGKSIKEGLTRGKWQPMPT
;
A
#
# COMPACT_ATOMS: atom_id res chain seq x y z
N MET A 1 0.92 4.76 -48.66
CA MET A 1 1.31 4.10 -47.41
C MET A 1 2.01 5.00 -46.38
N ARG A 2 2.82 6.01 -46.78
CA ARG A 2 3.52 6.94 -45.84
C ARG A 2 2.60 7.91 -45.10
N ILE A 3 1.51 8.35 -45.71
CA ILE A 3 0.56 9.31 -45.14
C ILE A 3 -0.33 8.68 -44.05
N PHE A 4 -0.68 7.40 -44.21
CA PHE A 4 -1.46 6.66 -43.20
C PHE A 4 -0.65 6.35 -41.92
N ALA A 5 0.67 6.17 -42.05
CA ALA A 5 1.54 5.97 -40.88
C ALA A 5 1.69 7.26 -40.06
N LEU A 6 1.70 8.43 -40.70
CA LEU A 6 1.78 9.72 -40.00
C LEU A 6 0.46 10.05 -39.27
N ALA A 7 -0.70 9.72 -39.87
CA ALA A 7 -2.00 9.92 -39.23
C ALA A 7 -2.21 9.00 -38.03
N PHE A 8 -1.69 7.76 -38.08
CA PHE A 8 -1.76 6.84 -36.96
C PHE A 8 -0.86 7.24 -35.76
N LEU A 9 0.28 7.88 -36.04
CA LEU A 9 1.18 8.36 -35.00
C LEU A 9 0.60 9.59 -34.24
N LEU A 10 -0.24 10.40 -34.92
CA LEU A 10 -0.88 11.57 -34.28
C LEU A 10 -2.02 11.20 -33.33
N CYS A 11 -2.67 10.05 -33.51
CA CYS A 11 -3.76 9.58 -32.63
C CYS A 11 -3.29 8.99 -31.29
N LEU A 12 -2.00 8.73 -31.10
CA LEU A 12 -1.44 8.15 -29.87
C LEU A 12 -1.07 9.19 -28.79
N ALA A 13 -1.20 10.48 -29.09
CA ALA A 13 -0.96 11.54 -28.10
C ALA A 13 -2.25 11.93 -27.36
N SER A 14 -2.98 10.95 -26.82
CA SER A 14 -3.99 11.23 -25.80
C SER A 14 -3.27 11.56 -24.49
N VAL A 15 -3.01 12.85 -24.30
CA VAL A 15 -2.52 13.40 -23.04
C VAL A 15 -3.61 13.13 -21.99
N SER A 16 -3.30 12.27 -21.03
CA SER A 16 -4.16 12.06 -19.85
C SER A 16 -4.19 13.37 -19.06
N GLU A 17 -5.22 14.18 -19.24
CA GLU A 17 -5.42 15.37 -18.40
C GLU A 17 -5.76 14.93 -16.98
N ALA A 18 -4.84 15.23 -16.06
CA ALA A 18 -5.13 15.13 -14.64
C ALA A 18 -6.26 16.11 -14.29
N ALA A 19 -7.28 15.64 -13.58
CA ALA A 19 -8.39 16.48 -13.16
C ALA A 19 -7.89 17.67 -12.33
N GLN A 20 -8.16 18.89 -12.79
CA GLN A 20 -7.76 20.12 -12.12
C GLN A 20 -9.02 20.86 -11.64
N MET A 21 -8.97 21.39 -10.42
CA MET A 21 -10.05 22.19 -9.87
C MET A 21 -9.62 23.67 -9.76
N PRO A 22 -10.44 24.62 -10.25
CA PRO A 22 -10.16 26.03 -10.01
C PRO A 22 -10.31 26.33 -8.51
N LEU A 23 -9.26 26.83 -7.89
CA LEU A 23 -9.24 27.11 -6.46
C LEU A 23 -9.71 28.55 -6.16
N SER A 24 -9.31 29.50 -6.98
CA SER A 24 -9.72 30.91 -6.84
C SER A 24 -9.40 31.68 -8.12
N VAL A 25 -10.10 32.80 -8.28
CA VAL A 25 -9.80 33.82 -9.29
C VAL A 25 -9.09 34.96 -8.59
N LEU A 26 -7.85 35.24 -8.96
CA LEU A 26 -7.07 36.35 -8.40
C LEU A 26 -7.54 37.70 -8.98
N PRO A 27 -7.36 38.84 -8.24
CA PRO A 27 -7.54 40.14 -8.80
C PRO A 27 -6.67 40.31 -10.05
N GLY A 28 -7.27 40.54 -11.24
CA GLY A 28 -6.59 40.55 -12.54
C GLY A 28 -6.96 39.38 -13.46
N GLY A 29 -7.88 38.50 -13.05
CA GLY A 29 -8.47 37.45 -13.89
C GLY A 29 -7.66 36.16 -14.01
N ALA A 30 -6.53 36.03 -13.30
CA ALA A 30 -5.76 34.79 -13.26
C ALA A 30 -6.48 33.71 -12.43
N VAL A 31 -6.63 32.52 -13.00
CA VAL A 31 -7.25 31.36 -12.34
C VAL A 31 -6.16 30.42 -11.83
N VAL A 32 -6.17 30.13 -10.53
CA VAL A 32 -5.25 29.16 -9.92
C VAL A 32 -5.90 27.79 -9.94
N PHE A 33 -5.22 26.83 -10.56
CA PHE A 33 -5.64 25.43 -10.63
C PHE A 33 -4.84 24.59 -9.63
N LYS A 34 -5.52 23.73 -8.90
CA LYS A 34 -4.88 22.72 -8.03
C LYS A 34 -5.12 21.33 -8.64
N PRO A 35 -4.07 20.51 -8.83
CA PRO A 35 -4.25 19.12 -9.21
C PRO A 35 -5.00 18.37 -8.10
N ILE A 36 -6.06 17.67 -8.47
CA ILE A 36 -6.86 16.89 -7.53
C ILE A 36 -6.41 15.44 -7.63
N GLN A 37 -5.96 14.89 -6.52
CA GLN A 37 -5.76 13.46 -6.40
C GLN A 37 -7.10 12.79 -6.08
N SER A 38 -7.40 11.69 -6.77
CA SER A 38 -8.57 10.89 -6.47
C SER A 38 -8.46 10.31 -5.04
N LEU A 39 -9.60 9.99 -4.43
CA LEU A 39 -9.61 9.32 -3.11
C LEU A 39 -8.83 8.00 -3.14
N ARG A 40 -8.85 7.31 -4.28
CA ARG A 40 -8.08 6.08 -4.49
C ARG A 40 -6.58 6.36 -4.49
N GLU A 41 -6.11 7.33 -5.25
CA GLU A 41 -4.69 7.73 -5.28
C GLU A 41 -4.19 8.11 -3.89
N ARG A 42 -4.96 8.92 -3.16
CA ARG A 42 -4.61 9.30 -1.77
C ARG A 42 -4.58 8.10 -0.82
N LYS A 43 -5.53 7.16 -0.96
CA LYS A 43 -5.60 5.96 -0.12
C LYS A 43 -4.41 5.03 -0.34
N PHE A 44 -3.88 4.97 -1.56
CA PHE A 44 -2.80 4.06 -1.94
C PHE A 44 -1.45 4.76 -2.18
N ALA A 45 -1.34 6.06 -1.88
CA ALA A 45 -0.11 6.82 -2.09
C ALA A 45 1.10 6.19 -1.36
N ASP A 46 0.87 5.68 -0.14
CA ASP A 46 1.90 5.13 0.73
C ASP A 46 1.82 3.61 0.90
N LEU A 47 1.01 2.94 0.08
CA LEU A 47 0.79 1.50 0.16
C LEU A 47 1.27 0.79 -1.10
N VAL A 48 1.94 -0.33 -0.93
CA VAL A 48 2.21 -1.26 -2.04
C VAL A 48 0.91 -1.97 -2.38
N GLN A 49 0.42 -1.75 -3.61
CA GLN A 49 -0.83 -2.36 -4.06
C GLN A 49 -0.60 -3.83 -4.37
N GLN A 50 -1.48 -4.67 -3.86
CA GLN A 50 -1.55 -6.09 -4.18
C GLN A 50 -1.90 -6.28 -5.67
N LYS A 51 -1.15 -7.16 -6.34
CA LYS A 51 -1.33 -7.48 -7.77
C LYS A 51 -1.86 -8.88 -8.01
N THR A 52 -1.76 -9.78 -7.04
CA THR A 52 -2.21 -11.18 -7.15
C THR A 52 -3.06 -11.58 -5.96
N ASP A 53 -3.97 -12.54 -6.12
CA ASP A 53 -4.96 -12.91 -5.10
C ASP A 53 -4.34 -13.52 -3.84
N PHE A 54 -3.16 -14.13 -3.93
CA PHE A 54 -2.46 -14.76 -2.81
C PHE A 54 -1.39 -13.87 -2.15
N SER A 55 -1.14 -12.67 -2.66
CA SER A 55 -0.01 -11.82 -2.26
C SER A 55 -0.32 -10.76 -1.21
N CYS A 56 -1.49 -10.82 -0.56
CA CYS A 56 -1.87 -9.81 0.45
C CYS A 56 -0.82 -9.64 1.56
N GLY A 57 -0.22 -10.74 2.03
CA GLY A 57 0.87 -10.72 3.00
C GLY A 57 2.14 -10.09 2.46
N ALA A 58 2.49 -10.35 1.19
CA ALA A 58 3.66 -9.76 0.53
C ALA A 58 3.50 -8.24 0.35
N ALA A 59 2.35 -7.78 -0.14
CA ALA A 59 2.06 -6.36 -0.32
C ALA A 59 2.04 -5.60 1.02
N ALA A 60 1.47 -6.20 2.06
CA ALA A 60 1.50 -5.64 3.41
C ALA A 60 2.93 -5.54 3.96
N LEU A 61 3.72 -6.60 3.81
CA LEU A 61 5.11 -6.63 4.25
C LEU A 61 5.97 -5.62 3.47
N ALA A 62 5.79 -5.53 2.13
CA ALA A 62 6.45 -4.53 1.31
C ALA A 62 6.15 -3.11 1.79
N THR A 63 4.89 -2.83 2.11
CA THR A 63 4.48 -1.54 2.65
C THR A 63 5.19 -1.22 3.96
N ILE A 64 5.23 -2.16 4.90
CA ILE A 64 5.91 -1.97 6.19
C ILE A 64 7.42 -1.75 6.00
N LEU A 65 8.07 -2.59 5.19
CA LEU A 65 9.51 -2.49 4.96
C LEU A 65 9.90 -1.17 4.27
N ARG A 66 9.10 -0.69 3.34
CA ARG A 66 9.32 0.61 2.69
C ARG A 66 9.08 1.79 3.62
N GLN A 67 7.96 1.80 4.34
CA GLN A 67 7.55 2.97 5.11
C GLN A 67 8.24 3.07 6.47
N ALA A 68 8.46 1.94 7.16
CA ALA A 68 9.04 1.94 8.49
C ALA A 68 10.56 1.72 8.51
N TYR A 69 11.10 1.01 7.52
CA TYR A 69 12.51 0.62 7.48
C TYR A 69 13.28 1.20 6.29
N TRP A 70 12.60 1.97 5.40
CA TRP A 70 13.21 2.64 4.25
C TRP A 70 13.91 1.69 3.27
N LEU A 71 13.48 0.43 3.23
CA LEU A 71 13.98 -0.56 2.28
C LEU A 71 13.26 -0.40 0.94
N ASP A 72 14.02 -0.31 -0.15
CA ASP A 72 13.46 -0.25 -1.49
C ASP A 72 13.14 -1.67 -1.98
N VAL A 73 11.99 -2.17 -1.57
CA VAL A 73 11.49 -3.50 -1.92
C VAL A 73 10.09 -3.39 -2.52
N ASP A 74 9.79 -4.22 -3.50
CA ASP A 74 8.46 -4.32 -4.09
C ASP A 74 7.76 -5.65 -3.72
N GLU A 75 6.49 -5.75 -4.08
CA GLU A 75 5.69 -6.95 -3.81
C GLU A 75 6.32 -8.20 -4.45
N HIS A 76 6.83 -8.10 -5.68
CA HIS A 76 7.38 -9.23 -6.43
C HIS A 76 8.64 -9.80 -5.76
N GLN A 77 9.55 -8.93 -5.36
CA GLN A 77 10.78 -9.33 -4.64
C GLN A 77 10.45 -10.07 -3.33
N ILE A 78 9.43 -9.61 -2.61
CA ILE A 78 9.00 -10.27 -1.38
C ILE A 78 8.33 -11.61 -1.67
N ILE A 79 7.50 -11.70 -2.71
CA ILE A 79 6.90 -12.97 -3.15
C ILE A 79 8.00 -13.98 -3.46
N GLU A 80 8.98 -13.62 -4.29
CA GLU A 80 10.10 -14.50 -4.64
C GLU A 80 10.88 -14.97 -3.42
N GLY A 81 11.22 -14.04 -2.52
CA GLY A 81 11.95 -14.35 -1.30
C GLY A 81 11.17 -15.24 -0.33
N MET A 82 9.85 -15.06 -0.22
CA MET A 82 9.01 -15.93 0.61
C MET A 82 8.80 -17.32 -0.03
N LEU A 83 8.63 -17.39 -1.36
CA LEU A 83 8.47 -18.66 -2.07
C LEU A 83 9.71 -19.57 -1.97
N ALA A 84 10.89 -19.01 -1.77
CA ALA A 84 12.12 -19.79 -1.56
C ALA A 84 12.05 -20.70 -0.32
N HIS A 85 11.17 -20.40 0.63
CA HIS A 85 11.06 -21.10 1.93
C HIS A 85 9.64 -21.59 2.24
N ALA A 86 8.67 -21.35 1.37
CA ALA A 86 7.27 -21.70 1.54
C ALA A 86 6.87 -22.91 0.69
N ASP A 87 5.81 -23.60 1.12
CA ASP A 87 5.13 -24.60 0.31
C ASP A 87 4.29 -23.91 -0.78
N GLN A 88 4.70 -24.07 -2.03
CA GLN A 88 4.08 -23.38 -3.15
C GLN A 88 2.61 -23.78 -3.38
N ASP A 89 2.25 -25.04 -3.13
CA ASP A 89 0.88 -25.50 -3.32
C ASP A 89 -0.04 -24.94 -2.24
N LEU A 90 0.47 -24.82 -1.02
CA LEU A 90 -0.23 -24.20 0.08
C LEU A 90 -0.42 -22.69 -0.15
N VAL A 91 0.62 -22.01 -0.64
CA VAL A 91 0.55 -20.57 -0.96
C VAL A 91 -0.48 -20.29 -2.05
N ARG A 92 -0.59 -21.14 -3.08
CA ARG A 92 -1.60 -20.97 -4.15
C ARG A 92 -3.04 -21.07 -3.65
N THR A 93 -3.27 -21.87 -2.63
CA THR A 93 -4.63 -22.13 -2.10
C THR A 93 -5.02 -21.27 -0.91
N GLN A 94 -4.06 -20.93 -0.05
CA GLN A 94 -4.30 -20.24 1.22
C GLN A 94 -3.57 -18.89 1.36
N GLY A 95 -2.68 -18.57 0.42
CA GLY A 95 -1.79 -17.42 0.50
C GLY A 95 -0.60 -17.67 1.43
N PHE A 96 0.21 -16.63 1.64
CA PHE A 96 1.37 -16.69 2.54
C PHE A 96 0.96 -16.69 4.01
N SER A 97 1.60 -17.56 4.78
CA SER A 97 1.41 -17.61 6.23
C SER A 97 2.25 -16.55 6.96
N MET A 98 1.88 -16.25 8.20
CA MET A 98 2.71 -15.40 9.08
C MET A 98 4.11 -15.99 9.32
N LEU A 99 4.25 -17.31 9.23
CA LEU A 99 5.54 -17.99 9.35
C LEU A 99 6.43 -17.74 8.14
N ASP A 100 5.86 -17.72 6.94
CA ASP A 100 6.60 -17.42 5.70
C ASP A 100 7.09 -15.97 5.72
N MET A 101 6.25 -15.03 6.14
CA MET A 101 6.64 -13.63 6.35
C MET A 101 7.77 -13.50 7.38
N LYS A 102 7.67 -14.22 8.51
CA LYS A 102 8.72 -14.23 9.53
C LYS A 102 10.04 -14.75 8.97
N ARG A 103 10.02 -15.90 8.29
CA ARG A 103 11.23 -16.49 7.69
C ARG A 103 11.91 -15.55 6.70
N TYR A 104 11.12 -14.91 5.85
CA TYR A 104 11.63 -13.91 4.91
C TYR A 104 12.29 -12.74 5.63
N VAL A 105 11.64 -12.15 6.62
CA VAL A 105 12.18 -11.03 7.40
C VAL A 105 13.48 -11.42 8.11
N GLU A 106 13.57 -12.65 8.63
CA GLU A 106 14.77 -13.18 9.26
C GLU A 106 15.90 -13.44 8.23
N SER A 107 15.55 -13.85 6.99
CA SER A 107 16.54 -14.07 5.93
C SER A 107 17.22 -12.78 5.46
N ILE A 108 16.55 -11.64 5.57
CA ILE A 108 17.13 -10.32 5.28
C ILE A 108 17.83 -9.69 6.50
N GLY A 109 18.06 -10.46 7.57
CA GLY A 109 18.82 -10.04 8.75
C GLY A 109 18.02 -9.28 9.80
N MET A 110 16.70 -9.21 9.70
CA MET A 110 15.83 -8.57 10.70
C MET A 110 15.27 -9.60 11.69
N ARG A 111 14.77 -9.13 12.82
CA ARG A 111 14.13 -10.00 13.82
C ARG A 111 12.62 -9.83 13.78
N ALA A 112 11.89 -10.93 13.65
CA ALA A 112 10.43 -10.95 13.70
C ALA A 112 9.93 -11.90 14.79
N ARG A 113 8.87 -11.50 15.51
CA ARG A 113 8.19 -12.34 16.51
C ARG A 113 6.70 -12.37 16.21
N GLY A 114 6.14 -13.58 16.20
CA GLY A 114 4.69 -13.76 16.18
C GLY A 114 4.15 -13.73 17.62
N TYR A 115 3.00 -13.10 17.79
CA TYR A 115 2.26 -13.11 19.05
C TYR A 115 0.88 -13.72 18.80
N ASP A 116 0.44 -14.54 19.73
CA ASP A 116 -0.93 -15.02 19.72
C ASP A 116 -1.82 -13.94 20.35
N TRP A 117 -2.67 -13.34 19.54
CA TRP A 117 -3.57 -12.30 19.96
C TRP A 117 -4.59 -12.77 21.01
N SER A 118 -4.94 -14.04 20.99
CA SER A 118 -5.90 -14.64 21.94
C SER A 118 -5.31 -14.82 23.34
N ALA A 119 -3.99 -15.00 23.44
CA ALA A 119 -3.30 -15.26 24.71
C ALA A 119 -2.86 -13.98 25.44
N ASP A 120 -2.71 -12.84 24.75
CA ASP A 120 -2.27 -11.60 25.37
C ASP A 120 -3.43 -10.69 25.74
N SER A 121 -3.84 -10.77 27.01
CA SER A 121 -4.92 -9.96 27.55
C SER A 121 -4.69 -8.43 27.43
N LYS A 122 -3.43 -7.97 27.42
CA LYS A 122 -3.10 -6.53 27.29
C LYS A 122 -3.35 -6.02 25.86
N LEU A 123 -2.99 -6.78 24.85
CA LEU A 123 -3.26 -6.41 23.46
C LEU A 123 -4.75 -6.46 23.15
N VAL A 124 -5.47 -7.43 23.69
CA VAL A 124 -6.94 -7.51 23.56
C VAL A 124 -7.61 -6.32 24.25
N GLN A 125 -7.16 -5.91 25.43
CA GLN A 125 -7.65 -4.74 26.12
C GLN A 125 -7.36 -3.44 25.34
N LEU A 126 -6.15 -3.29 24.78
CA LEU A 126 -5.79 -2.16 23.94
C LEU A 126 -6.69 -2.09 22.69
N GLY A 127 -6.93 -3.22 22.04
CA GLY A 127 -7.84 -3.30 20.89
C GLY A 127 -9.27 -2.90 21.24
N LYS A 128 -9.79 -3.33 22.40
CA LYS A 128 -11.09 -2.90 22.91
C LYS A 128 -11.13 -1.39 23.19
N SER A 129 -10.12 -0.86 23.85
CA SER A 129 -10.03 0.57 24.17
C SER A 129 -9.98 1.45 22.91
N ILE A 130 -9.23 1.02 21.87
CA ILE A 130 -9.20 1.70 20.57
C ILE A 130 -10.58 1.66 19.91
N LYS A 131 -11.24 0.51 19.89
CA LYS A 131 -12.58 0.35 19.31
C LYS A 131 -13.60 1.24 20.04
N GLU A 132 -13.57 1.28 21.36
CA GLU A 132 -14.45 2.11 22.17
C GLU A 132 -14.16 3.62 22.00
N GLY A 133 -12.89 3.99 21.85
CA GLY A 133 -12.50 5.37 21.54
C GLY A 133 -13.02 5.85 20.19
N LEU A 134 -12.93 4.99 19.16
CA LEU A 134 -13.45 5.26 17.82
C LEU A 134 -14.99 5.40 17.80
N THR A 135 -15.71 4.56 18.56
CA THR A 135 -17.18 4.60 18.61
C THR A 135 -17.72 5.80 19.40
N ARG A 136 -16.95 6.31 20.37
CA ARG A 136 -17.35 7.49 21.17
C ARG A 136 -16.92 8.82 20.58
N GLY A 137 -16.22 8.84 19.45
CA GLY A 137 -15.74 10.08 18.81
C GLY A 137 -14.72 10.89 19.62
N LYS A 138 -14.19 10.33 20.70
CA LYS A 138 -13.17 10.94 21.56
C LYS A 138 -11.79 10.35 21.25
N TRP A 139 -11.23 10.73 20.12
CA TRP A 139 -9.82 10.49 19.85
C TRP A 139 -8.99 11.57 20.55
N GLN A 140 -8.29 11.23 21.61
CA GLN A 140 -7.21 12.05 22.12
C GLN A 140 -5.88 11.43 21.67
N PRO A 141 -4.98 12.20 21.02
CA PRO A 141 -3.64 11.71 20.73
C PRO A 141 -2.91 11.38 22.04
N MET A 142 -2.15 10.28 22.02
CA MET A 142 -1.33 9.92 23.19
C MET A 142 -0.33 11.03 23.48
N PRO A 143 -0.13 11.39 24.76
CA PRO A 143 0.91 12.34 25.15
C PRO A 143 2.28 11.74 24.77
N THR A 144 3.10 12.59 24.16
CA THR A 144 4.51 12.32 23.79
C THR A 144 5.36 12.07 25.02
#